data_32f4bba22fa40c11975c0ce9d140cac3
#
_entry.id   32f4bba22fa40c11975c0ce9d140cac3
#
_cell.length_a   1.000
_cell.length_b   1.000
_cell.length_c   1.000
_cell.angle_alpha   90.00
_cell.angle_beta   90.00
_cell.angle_gamma   90.00
#
_symmetry.space_group_name_H-M   'P 1'
#
loop_
_entity.id
_entity.type
_entity.pdbx_description
1 polymer ?
#
loop_
_entity_poly.entity_id
_entity_poly.type
_entity_poly.pdbx_seq_one_letter_code
_entity_poly.pdbx_strand_id
1 'polypeptide(L)'
;RHVGPAFAEDPLRVLRAARFMARLAPLDFSIPPETLDLMRRMAADGELAELTAERVWQELVRALASAKPSAFLRTLRETGALRALLPEVDALYGVPQRAEYHPEVDTGVHVELVCDMAAMLAPGDDVVGFAALVHDLGKALTPGDVLPKHIGHEHAGLGPLRALCDRLKVPTAHRQLAILACREHLNVHRLFELKDTTVHDLLQRCDAFRKPERIAQLALVCEADKRGRAGLQEQPYPSGPELLRLLDAARAVRGRDVSVGSGPEVGEHLRRERVRAIAQARSAATRTAETTTPLR
;
A
#
# COMPACT_ATOMS: atom_id res chain seq x y z
N ARG A 1 33.98 6.67 3.85
CA ARG A 1 34.78 5.79 2.99
C ARG A 1 34.53 6.21 1.56
N HIS A 2 35.59 6.54 0.81
CA HIS A 2 35.50 6.90 -0.60
C HIS A 2 35.04 5.70 -1.43
N VAL A 3 34.22 5.99 -2.46
CA VAL A 3 33.79 5.01 -3.44
C VAL A 3 34.94 4.72 -4.37
N GLY A 4 35.33 3.45 -4.48
CA GLY A 4 36.39 3.04 -5.42
C GLY A 4 35.88 3.04 -6.87
N PRO A 5 36.79 3.01 -7.87
CA PRO A 5 36.43 2.96 -9.30
C PRO A 5 35.43 1.84 -9.63
N ALA A 6 35.52 0.73 -8.92
CA ALA A 6 34.61 -0.40 -9.06
C ALA A 6 33.12 -0.03 -8.89
N PHE A 7 32.76 1.09 -8.23
CA PHE A 7 31.33 1.46 -8.09
C PHE A 7 30.64 1.71 -9.45
N ALA A 8 31.35 2.32 -10.39
CA ALA A 8 30.86 2.63 -11.73
C ALA A 8 30.74 1.40 -12.66
N GLU A 9 31.30 0.24 -12.26
CA GLU A 9 31.28 -0.96 -13.12
C GLU A 9 29.93 -1.68 -13.14
N ASP A 10 29.05 -1.44 -12.17
CA ASP A 10 27.74 -2.10 -12.07
C ASP A 10 26.66 -1.10 -11.63
N PRO A 11 25.73 -0.71 -12.52
CA PRO A 11 24.64 0.22 -12.21
C PRO A 11 23.75 -0.20 -11.05
N LEU A 12 23.66 -1.50 -10.73
CA LEU A 12 22.91 -1.99 -9.57
C LEU A 12 23.43 -1.41 -8.25
N ARG A 13 24.67 -0.96 -8.20
CA ARG A 13 25.26 -0.37 -6.99
C ARG A 13 24.53 0.91 -6.56
N VAL A 14 23.89 1.63 -7.49
CA VAL A 14 23.01 2.77 -7.18
C VAL A 14 21.85 2.30 -6.31
N LEU A 15 21.13 1.24 -6.71
CA LEU A 15 20.01 0.70 -5.94
C LEU A 15 20.49 0.09 -4.62
N ARG A 16 21.63 -0.60 -4.63
CA ARG A 16 22.22 -1.18 -3.41
C ARG A 16 22.59 -0.11 -2.39
N ALA A 17 23.20 1.00 -2.82
CA ALA A 17 23.50 2.12 -1.94
C ALA A 17 22.23 2.71 -1.35
N ALA A 18 21.20 2.98 -2.18
CA ALA A 18 19.90 3.45 -1.71
C ALA A 18 19.25 2.46 -0.72
N ARG A 19 19.29 1.14 -0.98
CA ARG A 19 18.79 0.11 -0.05
C ARG A 19 19.57 0.09 1.26
N PHE A 20 20.88 0.28 1.23
CA PHE A 20 21.65 0.42 2.47
C PHE A 20 21.20 1.63 3.28
N MET A 21 20.80 2.74 2.64
CA MET A 21 20.20 3.88 3.35
C MET A 21 18.89 3.48 4.04
N ALA A 22 18.00 2.73 3.40
CA ALA A 22 16.78 2.23 4.05
C ALA A 22 17.05 1.39 5.30
N ARG A 23 18.14 0.64 5.31
CA ARG A 23 18.55 -0.21 6.43
C ARG A 23 19.30 0.57 7.53
N LEU A 24 20.14 1.51 7.15
CA LEU A 24 21.12 2.17 8.04
C LEU A 24 20.72 3.59 8.45
N ALA A 25 19.66 4.17 7.85
CA ALA A 25 19.16 5.50 8.23
C ALA A 25 18.89 5.67 9.73
N PRO A 26 18.35 4.66 10.46
CA PRO A 26 18.19 4.77 11.91
C PRO A 26 19.49 4.88 12.69
N LEU A 27 20.65 4.67 12.05
CA LEU A 27 22.00 4.75 12.64
C LEU A 27 22.76 6.00 12.15
N ASP A 28 22.08 7.01 11.63
CA ASP A 28 22.62 8.26 11.12
C ASP A 28 23.69 8.12 10.01
N PHE A 29 23.60 7.03 9.22
CA PHE A 29 24.44 6.89 8.05
C PHE A 29 23.99 7.82 6.92
N SER A 30 24.96 8.36 6.20
CA SER A 30 24.74 9.19 5.00
C SER A 30 25.63 8.72 3.85
N ILE A 31 25.22 9.02 2.63
CA ILE A 31 26.02 8.80 1.42
C ILE A 31 26.89 10.06 1.23
N PRO A 32 28.22 9.91 1.05
CA PRO A 32 29.10 11.05 0.77
C PRO A 32 28.70 11.79 -0.51
N PRO A 33 28.85 13.14 -0.57
CA PRO A 33 28.44 13.94 -1.73
C PRO A 33 29.03 13.45 -3.06
N GLU A 34 30.30 13.10 -3.09
CA GLU A 34 30.96 12.57 -4.28
C GLU A 34 30.36 11.25 -4.79
N THR A 35 29.82 10.44 -3.88
CA THR A 35 29.10 9.21 -4.23
C THR A 35 27.72 9.53 -4.81
N LEU A 36 27.00 10.48 -4.22
CA LEU A 36 25.72 10.96 -4.77
C LEU A 36 25.92 11.55 -6.17
N ASP A 37 26.98 12.32 -6.38
CA ASP A 37 27.30 12.88 -7.70
C ASP A 37 27.63 11.80 -8.74
N LEU A 38 28.31 10.74 -8.34
CA LEU A 38 28.53 9.58 -9.22
C LEU A 38 27.21 8.88 -9.56
N MET A 39 26.36 8.64 -8.56
CA MET A 39 25.03 8.02 -8.77
C MET A 39 24.16 8.87 -9.71
N ARG A 40 24.19 10.22 -9.58
CA ARG A 40 23.48 11.15 -10.48
C ARG A 40 23.98 11.02 -11.92
N ARG A 41 25.30 10.97 -12.14
CA ARG A 41 25.87 10.77 -13.48
C ARG A 41 25.41 9.43 -14.08
N MET A 42 25.54 8.34 -13.35
CA MET A 42 25.12 7.01 -13.82
C MET A 42 23.64 6.96 -14.19
N ALA A 43 22.78 7.65 -13.42
CA ALA A 43 21.36 7.77 -13.73
C ALA A 43 21.10 8.64 -14.98
N ALA A 44 21.81 9.76 -15.12
CA ALA A 44 21.69 10.68 -16.26
C ALA A 44 22.20 10.09 -17.57
N ASP A 45 23.28 9.29 -17.50
CA ASP A 45 23.90 8.62 -18.66
C ASP A 45 23.06 7.41 -19.16
N GLY A 46 21.98 7.07 -18.44
CA GLY A 46 21.06 6.00 -18.83
C GLY A 46 21.51 4.59 -18.48
N GLU A 47 22.60 4.42 -17.73
CA GLU A 47 23.14 3.10 -17.34
C GLU A 47 22.13 2.23 -16.60
N LEU A 48 21.19 2.84 -15.86
CA LEU A 48 20.16 2.10 -15.12
C LEU A 48 19.15 1.36 -16.02
N ALA A 49 19.04 1.73 -17.29
CA ALA A 49 18.17 1.05 -18.26
C ALA A 49 18.68 -0.36 -18.63
N GLU A 50 19.96 -0.65 -18.39
CA GLU A 50 20.57 -1.96 -18.64
C GLU A 50 20.23 -2.99 -17.55
N LEU A 51 19.67 -2.54 -16.41
CA LEU A 51 19.33 -3.43 -15.31
C LEU A 51 18.15 -4.32 -15.66
N THR A 52 18.28 -5.61 -15.40
CA THR A 52 17.17 -6.54 -15.57
C THR A 52 16.09 -6.28 -14.52
N ALA A 53 14.84 -6.53 -14.91
CA ALA A 53 13.66 -6.36 -14.04
C ALA A 53 13.83 -7.08 -12.69
N GLU A 54 14.37 -8.29 -12.72
CA GLU A 54 14.57 -9.13 -11.53
C GLU A 54 15.58 -8.52 -10.56
N ARG A 55 16.67 -7.90 -11.07
CA ARG A 55 17.68 -7.24 -10.23
C ARG A 55 17.09 -6.00 -9.56
N VAL A 56 16.34 -5.18 -10.31
CA VAL A 56 15.63 -4.02 -9.78
C VAL A 56 14.62 -4.44 -8.72
N TRP A 57 13.80 -5.43 -9.02
CA TRP A 57 12.79 -5.98 -8.12
C TRP A 57 13.39 -6.46 -6.79
N GLN A 58 14.48 -7.22 -6.85
CA GLN A 58 15.14 -7.74 -5.65
C GLN A 58 15.67 -6.65 -4.70
N GLU A 59 16.23 -5.56 -5.23
CA GLU A 59 16.68 -4.46 -4.39
C GLU A 59 15.49 -3.65 -3.84
N LEU A 60 14.43 -3.46 -4.64
CA LEU A 60 13.20 -2.77 -4.23
C LEU A 60 12.54 -3.48 -3.04
N VAL A 61 12.23 -4.78 -3.15
CA VAL A 61 11.52 -5.50 -2.08
C VAL A 61 12.34 -5.57 -0.80
N ARG A 62 13.67 -5.72 -0.89
CA ARG A 62 14.55 -5.68 0.27
C ARG A 62 14.59 -4.30 0.93
N ALA A 63 14.47 -3.23 0.15
CA ALA A 63 14.36 -1.88 0.68
C ALA A 63 13.03 -1.67 1.40
N LEU A 64 11.92 -2.13 0.82
CA LEU A 64 10.58 -2.04 1.40
C LEU A 64 10.44 -2.86 2.70
N ALA A 65 11.16 -3.99 2.81
CA ALA A 65 11.24 -4.79 4.03
C ALA A 65 12.22 -4.23 5.09
N SER A 66 12.90 -3.11 4.81
CA SER A 66 13.86 -2.51 5.73
C SER A 66 13.17 -1.55 6.71
N ALA A 67 13.90 -1.08 7.73
CA ALA A 67 13.36 -0.23 8.80
C ALA A 67 12.89 1.16 8.32
N LYS A 68 13.48 1.70 7.22
CA LYS A 68 13.21 3.06 6.73
C LYS A 68 13.12 3.12 5.20
N PRO A 69 12.06 2.54 4.59
CA PRO A 69 11.90 2.53 3.13
C PRO A 69 11.94 3.92 2.47
N SER A 70 11.48 4.96 3.18
CA SER A 70 11.54 6.34 2.69
C SER A 70 12.97 6.79 2.33
N ALA A 71 13.99 6.32 3.04
CA ALA A 71 15.38 6.65 2.75
C ALA A 71 15.84 6.07 1.40
N PHE A 72 15.34 4.91 1.00
CA PHE A 72 15.56 4.36 -0.34
C PHE A 72 14.94 5.24 -1.41
N LEU A 73 13.67 5.60 -1.26
CA LEU A 73 12.93 6.43 -2.23
C LEU A 73 13.58 7.80 -2.39
N ARG A 74 13.92 8.46 -1.28
CA ARG A 74 14.62 9.75 -1.28
C ARG A 74 15.97 9.68 -1.98
N THR A 75 16.76 8.66 -1.69
CA THR A 75 18.08 8.48 -2.34
C THR A 75 17.92 8.29 -3.85
N LEU A 76 16.99 7.44 -4.28
CA LEU A 76 16.74 7.25 -5.71
C LEU A 76 16.21 8.53 -6.37
N ARG A 77 15.35 9.29 -5.69
CA ARG A 77 14.82 10.55 -6.21
C ARG A 77 15.91 11.59 -6.32
N GLU A 78 16.72 11.78 -5.29
CA GLU A 78 17.84 12.74 -5.25
C GLU A 78 18.86 12.51 -6.37
N THR A 79 19.04 11.25 -6.75
CA THR A 79 19.98 10.86 -7.81
C THR A 79 19.35 10.77 -9.20
N GLY A 80 18.02 11.00 -9.32
CA GLY A 80 17.30 10.82 -10.58
C GLY A 80 17.00 9.37 -10.95
N ALA A 81 17.50 8.42 -10.17
CA ALA A 81 17.28 6.99 -10.39
C ALA A 81 15.83 6.56 -10.22
N LEU A 82 15.05 7.25 -9.36
CA LEU A 82 13.62 6.95 -9.18
C LEU A 82 12.86 7.11 -10.49
N ARG A 83 13.07 8.22 -11.19
CA ARG A 83 12.44 8.51 -12.49
C ARG A 83 12.81 7.48 -13.56
N ALA A 84 14.06 7.03 -13.56
CA ALA A 84 14.53 6.04 -14.53
C ALA A 84 13.94 4.64 -14.28
N LEU A 85 13.77 4.24 -13.02
CA LEU A 85 13.41 2.88 -12.64
C LEU A 85 11.92 2.72 -12.29
N LEU A 86 11.33 3.70 -11.63
CA LEU A 86 9.96 3.71 -11.11
C LEU A 86 9.25 5.04 -11.47
N PRO A 87 9.12 5.37 -12.78
CA PRO A 87 8.54 6.65 -13.20
C PRO A 87 7.12 6.86 -12.68
N GLU A 88 6.36 5.78 -12.46
CA GLU A 88 5.00 5.84 -11.91
C GLU A 88 4.99 6.35 -10.47
N VAL A 89 6.01 6.00 -9.69
CA VAL A 89 6.20 6.48 -8.31
C VAL A 89 6.78 7.89 -8.30
N ASP A 90 7.74 8.18 -9.17
CA ASP A 90 8.35 9.51 -9.29
C ASP A 90 7.30 10.58 -9.66
N ALA A 91 6.32 10.21 -10.48
CA ALA A 91 5.23 11.10 -10.89
C ALA A 91 4.28 11.53 -9.74
N LEU A 92 4.35 10.91 -8.57
CA LEU A 92 3.56 11.31 -7.40
C LEU A 92 4.12 12.54 -6.69
N TYR A 93 5.40 12.83 -6.85
CA TYR A 93 6.03 14.00 -6.23
C TYR A 93 5.62 15.28 -6.93
N GLY A 94 5.29 16.30 -6.15
CA GLY A 94 4.75 17.54 -6.65
C GLY A 94 3.25 17.53 -6.92
N VAL A 95 2.57 16.39 -6.72
CA VAL A 95 1.11 16.28 -6.84
C VAL A 95 0.46 16.68 -5.51
N PRO A 96 -0.29 17.81 -5.48
CA PRO A 96 -0.83 18.35 -4.22
C PRO A 96 -2.07 17.57 -3.78
N GLN A 97 -2.18 17.35 -2.46
CA GLN A 97 -3.34 16.79 -1.79
C GLN A 97 -3.99 17.84 -0.87
N ARG A 98 -5.20 17.56 -0.41
CA ARG A 98 -5.92 18.43 0.53
C ARG A 98 -5.27 18.38 1.91
N ALA A 99 -4.78 19.56 2.39
CA ALA A 99 -4.04 19.68 3.65
C ALA A 99 -4.86 19.22 4.88
N GLU A 100 -6.21 19.29 4.81
CA GLU A 100 -7.09 18.86 5.90
C GLU A 100 -7.01 17.36 6.17
N TYR A 101 -6.64 16.58 5.15
CA TYR A 101 -6.52 15.11 5.25
C TYR A 101 -5.07 14.64 5.16
N HIS A 102 -4.19 15.42 4.53
CA HIS A 102 -2.79 15.12 4.27
C HIS A 102 -1.93 16.35 4.62
N PRO A 103 -1.54 16.51 5.89
CA PRO A 103 -0.74 17.68 6.32
C PRO A 103 0.58 17.84 5.55
N GLU A 104 1.15 16.75 5.03
CA GLU A 104 2.33 16.72 4.17
C GLU A 104 2.09 17.33 2.78
N VAL A 105 0.84 17.45 2.33
CA VAL A 105 0.36 17.99 1.05
C VAL A 105 0.87 17.25 -0.19
N ASP A 106 2.16 16.94 -0.29
CA ASP A 106 2.79 16.26 -1.43
C ASP A 106 2.51 14.75 -1.40
N THR A 107 1.97 14.21 -2.51
CA THR A 107 1.61 12.79 -2.61
C THR A 107 2.84 11.87 -2.56
N GLY A 108 3.97 12.26 -3.14
CA GLY A 108 5.21 11.48 -3.06
C GLY A 108 5.75 11.42 -1.63
N VAL A 109 5.70 12.55 -0.90
CA VAL A 109 6.07 12.58 0.53
C VAL A 109 5.10 11.71 1.35
N HIS A 110 3.80 11.75 1.04
CA HIS A 110 2.83 10.86 1.66
C HIS A 110 3.20 9.39 1.48
N VAL A 111 3.51 8.96 0.26
CA VAL A 111 3.90 7.56 -0.01
C VAL A 111 5.16 7.16 0.75
N GLU A 112 6.14 8.04 0.92
CA GLU A 112 7.30 7.78 1.78
C GLU A 112 6.89 7.46 3.22
N LEU A 113 6.00 8.29 3.80
CA LEU A 113 5.50 8.11 5.18
C LEU A 113 4.66 6.83 5.31
N VAL A 114 3.86 6.50 4.30
CA VAL A 114 3.07 5.26 4.25
C VAL A 114 3.98 4.03 4.20
N CYS A 115 5.04 4.05 3.40
CA CYS A 115 6.02 2.95 3.36
C CYS A 115 6.73 2.75 4.71
N ASP A 116 7.12 3.84 5.38
CA ASP A 116 7.73 3.76 6.71
C ASP A 116 6.76 3.20 7.75
N MET A 117 5.49 3.62 7.70
CA MET A 117 4.44 3.10 8.58
C MET A 117 4.16 1.63 8.30
N ALA A 118 4.12 1.21 7.03
CA ALA A 118 3.96 -0.19 6.66
C ALA A 118 5.11 -1.05 7.20
N ALA A 119 6.36 -0.58 7.11
CA ALA A 119 7.52 -1.26 7.69
C ALA A 119 7.45 -1.37 9.22
N MET A 120 6.82 -0.40 9.89
CA MET A 120 6.60 -0.43 11.34
C MET A 120 5.47 -1.40 11.74
N LEU A 121 4.36 -1.42 11.01
CA LEU A 121 3.19 -2.25 11.30
C LEU A 121 3.39 -3.71 10.90
N ALA A 122 4.14 -3.96 9.84
CA ALA A 122 4.41 -5.30 9.29
C ALA A 122 5.92 -5.46 9.00
N PRO A 123 6.78 -5.54 10.02
CA PRO A 123 8.22 -5.63 9.84
C PRO A 123 8.63 -6.82 8.96
N GLY A 124 9.31 -6.55 7.87
CA GLY A 124 9.80 -7.57 6.93
C GLY A 124 8.76 -8.09 5.94
N ASP A 125 7.49 -7.66 5.99
CA ASP A 125 6.47 -8.03 5.00
C ASP A 125 6.60 -7.12 3.76
N ASP A 126 7.33 -7.59 2.77
CA ASP A 126 7.56 -6.88 1.52
C ASP A 126 6.32 -6.84 0.61
N VAL A 127 5.36 -7.74 0.82
CA VAL A 127 4.08 -7.77 0.10
C VAL A 127 3.21 -6.58 0.54
N VAL A 128 3.12 -6.33 1.86
CA VAL A 128 2.46 -5.15 2.44
C VAL A 128 3.21 -3.88 2.03
N GLY A 129 4.55 -3.89 2.12
CA GLY A 129 5.40 -2.76 1.73
C GLY A 129 5.22 -2.35 0.28
N PHE A 130 5.16 -3.30 -0.65
CA PHE A 130 4.93 -3.01 -2.07
C PHE A 130 3.52 -2.46 -2.33
N ALA A 131 2.50 -3.04 -1.71
CA ALA A 131 1.13 -2.54 -1.82
C ALA A 131 1.00 -1.10 -1.28
N ALA A 132 1.69 -0.79 -0.17
CA ALA A 132 1.77 0.54 0.39
C ALA A 132 2.44 1.55 -0.55
N LEU A 133 3.53 1.14 -1.24
CA LEU A 133 4.23 1.99 -2.21
C LEU A 133 3.35 2.43 -3.37
N VAL A 134 2.45 1.56 -3.84
CA VAL A 134 1.75 1.75 -5.14
C VAL A 134 0.24 1.99 -5.02
N HIS A 135 -0.31 2.10 -3.79
CA HIS A 135 -1.77 2.21 -3.60
C HIS A 135 -2.38 3.46 -4.23
N ASP A 136 -1.62 4.53 -4.32
CA ASP A 136 -2.05 5.87 -4.73
C ASP A 136 -1.54 6.31 -6.12
N LEU A 137 -1.01 5.43 -6.95
CA LEU A 137 -0.44 5.77 -8.27
C LEU A 137 -1.41 6.57 -9.16
N GLY A 138 -2.71 6.39 -8.97
CA GLY A 138 -3.73 7.13 -9.74
C GLY A 138 -3.79 8.62 -9.44
N LYS A 139 -3.28 9.09 -8.30
CA LYS A 139 -3.26 10.51 -7.97
C LYS A 139 -2.40 11.32 -8.94
N ALA A 140 -1.33 10.73 -9.49
CA ALA A 140 -0.50 11.35 -10.51
C ALA A 140 -1.23 11.61 -11.84
N LEU A 141 -2.38 10.96 -12.06
CA LEU A 141 -3.19 11.10 -13.28
C LEU A 141 -4.32 12.11 -13.13
N THR A 142 -4.45 12.77 -11.97
CA THR A 142 -5.50 13.75 -11.74
C THR A 142 -5.27 15.00 -12.61
N PRO A 143 -6.26 15.43 -13.41
CA PRO A 143 -6.14 16.65 -14.19
C PRO A 143 -5.88 17.88 -13.30
N GLY A 144 -5.06 18.82 -13.79
CA GLY A 144 -4.60 19.97 -13.01
C GLY A 144 -5.73 20.90 -12.52
N ASP A 145 -6.82 20.99 -13.27
CA ASP A 145 -8.02 21.77 -12.94
C ASP A 145 -8.90 21.12 -11.85
N VAL A 146 -8.68 19.82 -11.57
CA VAL A 146 -9.40 19.08 -10.51
C VAL A 146 -8.64 19.08 -9.18
N LEU A 147 -7.31 19.30 -9.23
CA LEU A 147 -6.45 19.31 -8.05
C LEU A 147 -6.94 20.31 -7.00
N PRO A 148 -6.78 20.03 -5.71
CA PRO A 148 -6.18 18.86 -5.08
C PRO A 148 -7.16 17.71 -4.77
N LYS A 149 -8.21 17.53 -5.57
CA LYS A 149 -9.22 16.48 -5.40
C LYS A 149 -8.90 15.32 -6.34
N HIS A 150 -8.68 14.13 -5.80
CA HIS A 150 -8.30 12.93 -6.55
C HIS A 150 -9.49 11.97 -6.72
N ILE A 151 -10.57 12.45 -7.35
CA ILE A 151 -11.79 11.65 -7.54
C ILE A 151 -11.52 10.51 -8.53
N GLY A 152 -11.75 9.26 -8.11
CA GLY A 152 -11.60 8.07 -8.96
C GLY A 152 -10.15 7.60 -9.13
N HIS A 153 -9.19 8.13 -8.34
CA HIS A 153 -7.78 7.71 -8.42
C HIS A 153 -7.59 6.22 -8.15
N GLU A 154 -8.44 5.61 -7.34
CA GLU A 154 -8.45 4.18 -7.03
C GLU A 154 -8.67 3.29 -8.27
N HIS A 155 -9.38 3.80 -9.26
CA HIS A 155 -9.56 3.13 -10.56
C HIS A 155 -8.51 3.56 -11.58
N ALA A 156 -8.18 4.85 -11.64
CA ALA A 156 -7.17 5.39 -12.55
C ALA A 156 -5.79 4.76 -12.32
N GLY A 157 -5.45 4.47 -11.05
CA GLY A 157 -4.17 3.86 -10.66
C GLY A 157 -3.96 2.43 -11.15
N LEU A 158 -5.01 1.70 -11.51
CA LEU A 158 -4.89 0.30 -11.92
C LEU A 158 -4.10 0.11 -13.24
N GLY A 159 -4.17 1.07 -14.15
CA GLY A 159 -3.41 1.04 -15.41
C GLY A 159 -1.90 1.11 -15.17
N PRO A 160 -1.39 2.21 -14.57
CA PRO A 160 0.02 2.35 -14.19
C PRO A 160 0.53 1.21 -13.31
N LEU A 161 -0.26 0.76 -12.34
CA LEU A 161 0.09 -0.35 -11.47
C LEU A 161 0.35 -1.64 -12.26
N ARG A 162 -0.52 -1.99 -13.21
CA ARG A 162 -0.34 -3.17 -14.03
C ARG A 162 0.90 -3.06 -14.93
N ALA A 163 1.11 -1.91 -15.55
CA ALA A 163 2.29 -1.66 -16.38
C ALA A 163 3.60 -1.78 -15.58
N LEU A 164 3.65 -1.22 -14.37
CA LEU A 164 4.76 -1.37 -13.44
C LEU A 164 4.98 -2.85 -13.09
N CYS A 165 3.91 -3.57 -12.74
CA CYS A 165 4.00 -4.99 -12.38
C CYS A 165 4.50 -5.86 -13.55
N ASP A 166 4.07 -5.58 -14.77
CA ASP A 166 4.50 -6.32 -15.96
C ASP A 166 5.97 -6.02 -16.28
N ARG A 167 6.39 -4.75 -16.21
CA ARG A 167 7.74 -4.30 -16.46
C ARG A 167 8.75 -4.85 -15.46
N LEU A 168 8.41 -4.88 -14.17
CA LEU A 168 9.27 -5.39 -13.10
C LEU A 168 9.09 -6.89 -12.82
N LYS A 169 8.23 -7.58 -13.57
CA LYS A 169 7.92 -9.02 -13.36
C LYS A 169 7.52 -9.32 -11.90
N VAL A 170 6.66 -8.45 -11.36
CA VAL A 170 6.23 -8.51 -9.95
C VAL A 170 5.53 -9.85 -9.66
N PRO A 171 5.94 -10.57 -8.58
CA PRO A 171 5.32 -11.83 -8.21
C PRO A 171 3.83 -11.71 -7.92
N THR A 172 3.09 -12.79 -8.17
CA THR A 172 1.63 -12.82 -8.09
C THR A 172 1.07 -12.34 -6.75
N ALA A 173 1.70 -12.69 -5.62
CA ALA A 173 1.23 -12.28 -4.29
C ALA A 173 1.27 -10.76 -4.13
N HIS A 174 2.40 -10.13 -4.45
CA HIS A 174 2.59 -8.67 -4.42
C HIS A 174 1.61 -7.95 -5.35
N ARG A 175 1.50 -8.43 -6.59
CA ARG A 175 0.58 -7.87 -7.60
C ARG A 175 -0.87 -7.91 -7.13
N GLN A 176 -1.29 -9.04 -6.55
CA GLN A 176 -2.68 -9.21 -6.10
C GLN A 176 -3.01 -8.26 -4.95
N LEU A 177 -2.17 -8.17 -3.92
CA LEU A 177 -2.41 -7.25 -2.80
C LEU A 177 -2.36 -5.79 -3.26
N ALA A 178 -1.41 -5.43 -4.12
CA ALA A 178 -1.29 -4.08 -4.67
C ALA A 178 -2.55 -3.64 -5.44
N ILE A 179 -3.12 -4.52 -6.27
CA ILE A 179 -4.37 -4.26 -7.00
C ILE A 179 -5.54 -4.08 -6.01
N LEU A 180 -5.61 -4.90 -4.95
CA LEU A 180 -6.65 -4.77 -3.93
C LEU A 180 -6.50 -3.47 -3.15
N ALA A 181 -5.30 -3.12 -2.72
CA ALA A 181 -5.02 -1.88 -2.01
C ALA A 181 -5.39 -0.67 -2.87
N CYS A 182 -4.91 -0.60 -4.11
CA CYS A 182 -5.22 0.49 -5.03
C CYS A 182 -6.74 0.68 -5.20
N ARG A 183 -7.50 -0.41 -5.37
CA ARG A 183 -8.94 -0.37 -5.67
C ARG A 183 -9.82 -0.17 -4.44
N GLU A 184 -9.45 -0.71 -3.30
CA GLU A 184 -10.37 -0.87 -2.16
C GLU A 184 -9.99 -0.03 -0.93
N HIS A 185 -8.81 0.63 -0.87
CA HIS A 185 -8.38 1.35 0.33
C HIS A 185 -9.41 2.39 0.80
N LEU A 186 -10.04 3.14 -0.12
CA LEU A 186 -11.09 4.11 0.22
C LEU A 186 -12.33 3.44 0.83
N ASN A 187 -12.71 2.27 0.34
CA ASN A 187 -13.82 1.50 0.91
C ASN A 187 -13.49 1.05 2.33
N VAL A 188 -12.24 0.62 2.59
CA VAL A 188 -11.81 0.24 3.94
C VAL A 188 -11.77 1.44 4.87
N HIS A 189 -11.29 2.60 4.42
CA HIS A 189 -11.31 3.83 5.23
C HIS A 189 -12.73 4.26 5.63
N ARG A 190 -13.68 4.05 4.73
CA ARG A 190 -15.11 4.40 4.94
C ARG A 190 -15.94 3.21 5.41
N LEU A 191 -15.33 2.19 5.99
CA LEU A 191 -15.98 0.92 6.35
C LEU A 191 -17.26 1.12 7.15
N PHE A 192 -17.26 2.03 8.12
CA PHE A 192 -18.41 2.30 8.98
C PHE A 192 -19.59 2.99 8.27
N GLU A 193 -19.35 3.61 7.11
CA GLU A 193 -20.36 4.25 6.27
C GLU A 193 -20.98 3.27 5.25
N LEU A 194 -20.32 2.13 5.01
CA LEU A 194 -20.76 1.18 4.00
C LEU A 194 -21.99 0.38 4.47
N LYS A 195 -22.89 0.07 3.54
CA LYS A 195 -23.96 -0.90 3.76
C LYS A 195 -23.38 -2.31 3.92
N ASP A 196 -24.06 -3.19 4.66
CA ASP A 196 -23.60 -4.56 4.90
C ASP A 196 -23.44 -5.37 3.60
N THR A 197 -24.29 -5.12 2.62
CA THR A 197 -24.15 -5.70 1.26
C THR A 197 -22.86 -5.23 0.59
N THR A 198 -22.49 -3.97 0.72
CA THR A 198 -21.25 -3.41 0.15
C THR A 198 -20.01 -3.99 0.83
N VAL A 199 -20.07 -4.21 2.15
CA VAL A 199 -19.01 -4.90 2.90
C VAL A 199 -18.86 -6.33 2.42
N HIS A 200 -19.97 -7.07 2.28
CA HIS A 200 -19.92 -8.43 1.72
C HIS A 200 -19.27 -8.44 0.33
N ASP A 201 -19.65 -7.52 -0.54
CA ASP A 201 -19.15 -7.46 -1.90
C ASP A 201 -17.66 -7.05 -1.95
N LEU A 202 -17.20 -6.20 -1.03
CA LEU A 202 -15.77 -5.91 -0.82
C LEU A 202 -15.01 -7.19 -0.45
N LEU A 203 -15.49 -7.93 0.55
CA LEU A 203 -14.88 -9.20 0.97
C LEU A 203 -14.85 -10.22 -0.19
N GLN A 204 -15.91 -10.27 -0.99
CA GLN A 204 -15.99 -11.15 -2.17
C GLN A 204 -14.97 -10.75 -3.23
N ARG A 205 -14.83 -9.46 -3.56
CA ARG A 205 -13.82 -8.95 -4.53
C ARG A 205 -12.40 -9.22 -4.07
N CYS A 206 -12.16 -9.23 -2.76
CA CYS A 206 -10.87 -9.57 -2.16
C CYS A 206 -10.59 -11.08 -2.13
N ASP A 207 -11.53 -11.93 -2.55
CA ASP A 207 -11.44 -13.40 -2.41
C ASP A 207 -11.25 -13.83 -0.93
N ALA A 208 -11.78 -13.02 0.00
CA ALA A 208 -11.51 -13.14 1.43
C ALA A 208 -12.07 -14.43 2.07
N PHE A 209 -13.12 -14.98 1.48
CA PHE A 209 -13.71 -16.24 1.95
C PHE A 209 -12.82 -17.46 1.72
N ARG A 210 -11.95 -17.39 0.70
CA ARG A 210 -10.97 -18.44 0.38
C ARG A 210 -9.57 -18.12 0.90
N LYS A 211 -9.22 -16.82 0.93
CA LYS A 211 -7.89 -16.31 1.29
C LYS A 211 -8.02 -15.18 2.30
N PRO A 212 -8.40 -15.49 3.55
CA PRO A 212 -8.65 -14.49 4.59
C PRO A 212 -7.42 -13.64 4.94
N GLU A 213 -6.21 -14.20 4.77
CA GLU A 213 -4.95 -13.50 4.99
C GLU A 213 -4.81 -12.22 4.16
N ARG A 214 -5.45 -12.16 2.99
CA ARG A 214 -5.47 -10.94 2.15
C ARG A 214 -6.14 -9.76 2.81
N ILE A 215 -7.18 -10.02 3.60
CA ILE A 215 -7.89 -8.95 4.33
C ILE A 215 -7.01 -8.42 5.46
N ALA A 216 -6.28 -9.29 6.15
CA ALA A 216 -5.34 -8.86 7.18
C ALA A 216 -4.23 -7.97 6.58
N GLN A 217 -3.65 -8.37 5.46
CA GLN A 217 -2.65 -7.57 4.76
C GLN A 217 -3.23 -6.25 4.21
N LEU A 218 -4.44 -6.28 3.61
CA LEU A 218 -5.12 -5.08 3.14
C LEU A 218 -5.42 -4.10 4.29
N ALA A 219 -5.85 -4.61 5.44
CA ALA A 219 -6.08 -3.80 6.64
C ALA A 219 -4.79 -3.10 7.09
N LEU A 220 -3.65 -3.81 7.08
CA LEU A 220 -2.34 -3.22 7.41
C LEU A 220 -1.92 -2.13 6.42
N VAL A 221 -2.14 -2.33 5.12
CA VAL A 221 -1.86 -1.28 4.10
C VAL A 221 -2.73 -0.05 4.34
N CYS A 222 -4.03 -0.22 4.59
CA CYS A 222 -4.94 0.89 4.86
C CYS A 222 -4.63 1.59 6.19
N GLU A 223 -4.20 0.86 7.21
CA GLU A 223 -3.71 1.44 8.45
C GLU A 223 -2.44 2.25 8.22
N ALA A 224 -1.50 1.71 7.43
CA ALA A 224 -0.28 2.42 7.05
C ALA A 224 -0.59 3.72 6.29
N ASP A 225 -1.53 3.72 5.35
CA ASP A 225 -1.99 4.92 4.66
C ASP A 225 -2.60 5.95 5.65
N LYS A 226 -3.47 5.51 6.54
CA LYS A 226 -4.11 6.43 7.49
C LYS A 226 -3.13 7.03 8.49
N ARG A 227 -2.22 6.23 9.03
CA ARG A 227 -1.23 6.63 10.04
C ARG A 227 0.08 7.17 9.43
N GLY A 228 0.36 6.85 8.17
CA GLY A 228 1.49 7.39 7.41
C GLY A 228 1.25 8.83 6.92
N ARG A 229 0.68 9.68 7.76
CA ARG A 229 0.44 11.11 7.50
C ARG A 229 1.16 11.92 8.54
N ALA A 230 1.68 13.09 8.15
CA ALA A 230 2.47 13.93 9.04
C ALA A 230 1.70 14.31 10.32
N GLY A 231 2.23 13.91 11.47
CA GLY A 231 1.62 14.14 12.79
C GLY A 231 0.46 13.22 13.16
N LEU A 232 0.12 12.21 12.33
CA LEU A 232 -1.02 11.32 12.59
C LEU A 232 -0.61 9.87 12.92
N GLN A 233 0.67 9.63 13.21
CA GLN A 233 1.24 8.29 13.42
C GLN A 233 0.60 7.50 14.56
N GLU A 234 0.13 8.20 15.60
CA GLU A 234 -0.49 7.60 16.79
C GLU A 234 -2.03 7.56 16.73
N GLN A 235 -2.63 7.97 15.61
CA GLN A 235 -4.08 7.94 15.48
C GLN A 235 -4.60 6.49 15.45
N PRO A 236 -5.70 6.20 16.18
CA PRO A 236 -6.34 4.89 16.10
C PRO A 236 -6.89 4.63 14.70
N TYR A 237 -6.80 3.38 14.24
CA TYR A 237 -7.38 2.95 12.97
C TYR A 237 -8.39 1.80 13.21
N PRO A 238 -9.63 2.07 13.60
CA PRO A 238 -10.59 1.05 13.95
C PRO A 238 -11.13 0.25 12.76
N SER A 239 -11.01 0.76 11.52
CA SER A 239 -11.53 0.07 10.32
C SER A 239 -10.83 -1.27 10.05
N GLY A 240 -9.53 -1.40 10.36
CA GLY A 240 -8.79 -2.64 10.18
C GLY A 240 -9.34 -3.80 11.03
N PRO A 241 -9.31 -3.69 12.38
CA PRO A 241 -9.87 -4.70 13.27
C PRO A 241 -11.36 -4.98 12.99
N GLU A 242 -12.14 -3.95 12.68
CA GLU A 242 -13.55 -4.12 12.34
C GLU A 242 -13.76 -4.94 11.07
N LEU A 243 -12.98 -4.68 10.02
CA LEU A 243 -13.05 -5.44 8.77
C LEU A 243 -12.76 -6.93 8.99
N LEU A 244 -11.76 -7.24 9.82
CA LEU A 244 -11.42 -8.62 10.19
C LEU A 244 -12.56 -9.28 10.96
N ARG A 245 -13.14 -8.59 11.93
CA ARG A 245 -14.28 -9.07 12.71
C ARG A 245 -15.52 -9.36 11.86
N LEU A 246 -15.82 -8.50 10.88
CA LEU A 246 -16.92 -8.70 9.93
C LEU A 246 -16.65 -9.86 8.97
N LEU A 247 -15.38 -10.06 8.56
CA LEU A 247 -14.98 -11.22 7.78
C LEU A 247 -15.22 -12.52 8.57
N ASP A 248 -14.80 -12.57 9.83
CA ASP A 248 -14.98 -13.76 10.67
C ASP A 248 -16.45 -14.10 10.85
N ALA A 249 -17.30 -13.09 11.12
CA ALA A 249 -18.76 -13.29 11.19
C ALA A 249 -19.34 -13.86 9.90
N ALA A 250 -18.95 -13.32 8.75
CA ALA A 250 -19.39 -13.80 7.45
C ALA A 250 -18.87 -15.21 7.11
N ARG A 251 -17.63 -15.54 7.51
CA ARG A 251 -17.02 -16.88 7.30
C ARG A 251 -17.60 -17.95 8.19
N ALA A 252 -18.17 -17.59 9.33
CA ALA A 252 -18.89 -18.55 10.19
C ALA A 252 -20.09 -19.18 9.45
N VAL A 253 -20.67 -18.48 8.49
CA VAL A 253 -21.75 -19.02 7.62
C VAL A 253 -21.11 -19.85 6.50
N ARG A 254 -21.32 -21.17 6.55
CA ARG A 254 -20.76 -22.14 5.60
C ARG A 254 -21.82 -22.61 4.61
N GLY A 255 -21.38 -23.00 3.40
CA GLY A 255 -22.29 -23.51 2.37
C GLY A 255 -23.14 -24.72 2.79
N ARG A 256 -22.62 -25.57 3.69
CA ARG A 256 -23.36 -26.71 4.27
C ARG A 256 -24.50 -26.32 5.21
N ASP A 257 -24.47 -25.10 5.74
CA ASP A 257 -25.49 -24.57 6.66
C ASP A 257 -26.68 -24.00 5.88
N VAL A 258 -26.56 -23.98 4.55
CA VAL A 258 -27.54 -23.43 3.61
C VAL A 258 -28.20 -24.57 2.86
N SER A 259 -29.30 -25.10 3.41
CA SER A 259 -29.99 -26.32 2.94
C SER A 259 -31.03 -26.07 1.85
N VAL A 260 -30.80 -25.21 0.87
CA VAL A 260 -31.84 -24.90 -0.14
C VAL A 260 -31.20 -24.82 -1.54
N GLY A 261 -31.70 -25.65 -2.47
CA GLY A 261 -31.46 -25.54 -3.91
C GLY A 261 -30.18 -26.20 -4.42
N SER A 262 -29.89 -25.98 -5.70
CA SER A 262 -28.67 -26.38 -6.37
C SER A 262 -28.09 -25.23 -7.20
N GLY A 263 -26.78 -25.21 -7.40
CA GLY A 263 -26.12 -24.24 -8.30
C GLY A 263 -26.23 -22.78 -7.83
N PRO A 264 -26.68 -21.84 -8.70
CA PRO A 264 -26.68 -20.39 -8.44
C PRO A 264 -27.52 -19.98 -7.23
N GLU A 265 -28.60 -20.69 -6.92
CA GLU A 265 -29.50 -20.41 -5.79
C GLU A 265 -28.79 -20.57 -4.44
N VAL A 266 -27.92 -21.57 -4.32
CA VAL A 266 -27.10 -21.78 -3.11
C VAL A 266 -26.15 -20.58 -2.90
N GLY A 267 -25.55 -20.07 -3.98
CA GLY A 267 -24.66 -18.90 -3.92
C GLY A 267 -25.38 -17.65 -3.42
N GLU A 268 -26.58 -17.38 -3.95
CA GLU A 268 -27.36 -16.20 -3.53
C GLU A 268 -27.90 -16.37 -2.10
N HIS A 269 -28.29 -17.56 -1.69
CA HIS A 269 -28.71 -17.79 -0.31
C HIS A 269 -27.54 -17.63 0.66
N LEU A 270 -26.38 -18.19 0.34
CA LEU A 270 -25.14 -18.02 1.13
C LEU A 270 -24.76 -16.54 1.24
N ARG A 271 -24.87 -15.76 0.15
CA ARG A 271 -24.65 -14.32 0.15
C ARG A 271 -25.59 -13.62 1.14
N ARG A 272 -26.88 -13.91 1.09
CA ARG A 272 -27.88 -13.32 2.01
C ARG A 272 -27.57 -13.62 3.47
N GLU A 273 -27.25 -14.87 3.78
CA GLU A 273 -26.93 -15.26 5.17
C GLU A 273 -25.63 -14.61 5.67
N ARG A 274 -24.62 -14.47 4.83
CA ARG A 274 -23.38 -13.74 5.16
C ARG A 274 -23.64 -12.25 5.40
N VAL A 275 -24.47 -11.61 4.59
CA VAL A 275 -24.89 -10.21 4.80
C VAL A 275 -25.63 -10.06 6.14
N ARG A 276 -26.51 -11.00 6.50
CA ARG A 276 -27.19 -11.02 7.82
C ARG A 276 -26.18 -11.15 8.98
N ALA A 277 -25.21 -12.04 8.85
CA ALA A 277 -24.16 -12.21 9.85
C ALA A 277 -23.33 -10.93 10.06
N ILE A 278 -22.99 -10.22 8.98
CA ILE A 278 -22.33 -8.90 9.04
C ILE A 278 -23.20 -7.90 9.80
N ALA A 279 -24.51 -7.79 9.46
CA ALA A 279 -25.45 -6.87 10.12
C ALA A 279 -25.59 -7.17 11.62
N GLN A 280 -25.71 -8.44 11.99
CA GLN A 280 -25.80 -8.88 13.40
C GLN A 280 -24.51 -8.55 14.15
N ALA A 281 -23.35 -8.79 13.56
CA ALA A 281 -22.07 -8.46 14.15
C ALA A 281 -21.95 -6.95 14.42
N ARG A 282 -22.33 -6.08 13.48
CA ARG A 282 -22.35 -4.62 13.68
C ARG A 282 -23.28 -4.19 14.81
N SER A 283 -24.50 -4.71 14.81
CA SER A 283 -25.49 -4.37 15.86
C SER A 283 -25.05 -4.80 17.25
N ALA A 284 -24.33 -5.92 17.38
CA ALA A 284 -23.77 -6.36 18.65
C ALA A 284 -22.70 -5.40 19.18
N ALA A 285 -21.80 -4.90 18.31
CA ALA A 285 -20.77 -3.95 18.70
C ALA A 285 -21.35 -2.61 19.19
N THR A 286 -22.40 -2.11 18.52
CA THR A 286 -23.08 -0.86 18.94
C THR A 286 -23.66 -0.99 20.35
N ARG A 287 -24.35 -2.09 20.66
CA ARG A 287 -24.92 -2.34 21.99
C ARG A 287 -23.86 -2.44 23.10
N THR A 288 -22.72 -3.06 22.79
CA THR A 288 -21.61 -3.16 23.78
C THR A 288 -21.01 -1.80 24.07
N ALA A 289 -20.86 -0.93 23.05
CA ALA A 289 -20.36 0.43 23.24
C ALA A 289 -21.30 1.30 24.08
N GLU A 290 -22.63 1.19 23.90
CA GLU A 290 -23.64 1.92 24.68
C GLU A 290 -23.67 1.49 26.15
N THR A 291 -23.43 0.19 26.44
CA THR A 291 -23.43 -0.34 27.83
C THR A 291 -22.15 0.00 28.58
N THR A 292 -21.07 0.37 27.89
CA THR A 292 -19.74 0.66 28.51
C THR A 292 -19.54 2.15 28.79
N THR A 293 -20.47 3.02 28.34
CA THR A 293 -20.41 4.45 28.68
C THR A 293 -20.98 4.64 30.10
N PRO A 294 -20.15 5.02 31.11
CA PRO A 294 -20.68 5.27 32.46
C PRO A 294 -21.62 6.48 32.41
N LEU A 295 -22.80 6.33 33.00
CA LEU A 295 -23.73 7.42 33.31
C LEU A 295 -22.93 8.51 34.08
N ARG A 296 -22.83 9.68 33.48
CA ARG A 296 -22.28 10.89 34.12
C ARG A 296 -23.28 11.47 35.10
#